data_a0064a714cea7fe7f041facb4c523b39
#
_entry.id   a0064a714cea7fe7f041facb4c523b39
#
_cell.length_a   1.000
_cell.length_b   1.000
_cell.length_c   1.000
_cell.angle_alpha   90.00
_cell.angle_beta   90.00
_cell.angle_gamma   90.00
#
_symmetry.space_group_name_H-M   'P 1'
#
loop_
_entity.id
_entity.type
_entity.pdbx_description
1 polymer ?
#
loop_
_entity_poly.entity_id
_entity_poly.type
_entity_poly.pdbx_seq_one_letter_code
_entity_poly.pdbx_strand_id
1 'polypeptide(L)' 'MRIPSSEAKAVLADLIRKAEAGETIELTRYGNTTAVLISKERYDRLSRDLFTEG' A
#
# COMPACT_ATOMS: atom_id res chain seq x y z
N MET A 1 -7.41 5.26 0.97
CA MET A 1 -6.77 6.59 1.08
C MET A 1 -5.84 6.79 -0.08
N ARG A 2 -5.85 7.96 -0.68
CA ARG A 2 -4.98 8.29 -1.80
C ARG A 2 -4.12 9.46 -1.42
N ILE A 3 -2.84 9.41 -1.75
CA ILE A 3 -1.92 10.47 -1.40
C ILE A 3 -0.84 10.56 -2.47
N PRO A 4 -0.47 11.77 -2.90
CA PRO A 4 0.61 11.91 -3.86
C PRO A 4 1.91 11.36 -3.29
N SER A 5 2.69 10.69 -4.14
CA SER A 5 3.91 10.03 -3.67
C SER A 5 4.90 11.03 -3.07
N SER A 6 4.90 12.26 -3.56
CA SER A 6 5.80 13.27 -3.02
C SER A 6 5.44 13.63 -1.58
N GLU A 7 4.15 13.58 -1.22
CA GLU A 7 3.74 13.85 0.14
C GLU A 7 3.92 12.63 1.02
N ALA A 8 3.82 11.45 0.43
CA ALA A 8 3.95 10.22 1.18
C ALA A 8 5.32 10.09 1.84
N LYS A 9 6.34 10.64 1.22
CA LYS A 9 7.68 10.59 1.78
C LYS A 9 7.73 11.23 3.17
N ALA A 10 7.04 12.33 3.34
CA ALA A 10 7.10 13.07 4.60
C ALA A 10 6.33 12.39 5.72
N VAL A 11 5.39 11.53 5.39
CA VAL A 11 4.55 10.88 6.40
C VAL A 11 4.59 9.37 6.29
N LEU A 12 5.69 8.84 5.76
CA LEU A 12 5.76 7.41 5.51
C LEU A 12 5.55 6.57 6.76
N ALA A 13 6.10 6.97 7.88
CA ALA A 13 5.92 6.19 9.12
C ALA A 13 4.45 6.11 9.51
N ASP A 14 3.71 7.20 9.31
CA ASP A 14 2.28 7.18 9.61
C ASP A 14 1.53 6.29 8.63
N LEU A 15 1.94 6.31 7.36
CA LEU A 15 1.28 5.47 6.37
C LEU A 15 1.52 4.00 6.64
N ILE A 16 2.71 3.66 7.12
CA ILE A 16 3.01 2.28 7.47
C ILE A 16 2.12 1.83 8.62
N ARG A 17 1.94 2.69 9.63
CA ARG A 17 1.05 2.33 10.73
C ARG A 17 -0.38 2.14 10.28
N LYS A 18 -0.85 2.98 9.36
CA LYS A 18 -2.21 2.84 8.83
C LYS A 18 -2.34 1.55 8.04
N ALA A 19 -1.33 1.22 7.25
CA ALA A 19 -1.36 -0.03 6.49
C ALA A 19 -1.39 -1.24 7.43
N GLU A 20 -0.62 -1.18 8.51
CA GLU A 20 -0.62 -2.26 9.48
C GLU A 20 -1.96 -2.39 10.18
N ALA A 21 -2.71 -1.30 10.26
CA ALA A 21 -4.05 -1.32 10.84
C ALA A 21 -5.11 -1.81 9.86
N GLY A 22 -4.72 -2.13 8.64
CA GLY A 22 -5.65 -2.69 7.67
C GLY A 22 -6.06 -1.75 6.55
N GLU A 23 -5.52 -0.52 6.53
CA GLU A 23 -5.88 0.41 5.46
C GLU A 23 -5.08 0.16 4.20
N THR A 24 -5.65 0.50 3.08
CA THR A 24 -4.96 0.47 1.79
C THR A 24 -4.64 1.91 1.41
N ILE A 25 -3.36 2.21 1.16
CA ILE A 25 -2.97 3.55 0.78
C ILE A 25 -2.52 3.54 -0.68
N GLU A 26 -3.18 4.32 -1.52
CA GLU A 26 -2.83 4.41 -2.93
C GLU A 26 -1.89 5.59 -3.12
N LEU A 27 -0.73 5.32 -3.68
CA LEU A 27 0.28 6.35 -3.94
C LEU A 27 0.12 6.80 -5.39
N THR A 28 -0.05 8.11 -5.58
CA THR A 28 -0.33 8.62 -6.91
C THR A 28 0.82 9.45 -7.45
N ARG A 29 0.92 9.50 -8.77
CA ARG A 29 1.85 10.38 -9.47
C ARG A 29 1.09 10.96 -10.63
N TYR A 30 1.11 12.30 -10.73
CA TYR A 30 0.39 12.99 -11.79
C TYR A 30 -1.08 12.56 -11.83
N GLY A 31 -1.67 12.39 -10.67
CA GLY A 31 -3.09 12.05 -10.57
C GLY A 31 -3.44 10.59 -10.78
N ASN A 32 -2.45 9.75 -11.11
CA ASN A 32 -2.71 8.34 -11.35
C ASN A 32 -2.12 7.48 -10.26
N THR A 33 -2.84 6.48 -9.82
CA THR A 33 -2.34 5.53 -8.83
C THR A 33 -1.20 4.73 -9.46
N THR A 34 -0.03 4.82 -8.87
CA THR A 34 1.15 4.17 -9.38
C THR A 34 1.60 3.01 -8.51
N ALA A 35 1.29 3.06 -7.24
CA ALA A 35 1.69 2.02 -6.31
C ALA A 35 0.69 1.98 -5.16
N VAL A 36 0.72 0.91 -4.40
CA VAL A 36 -0.19 0.73 -3.27
C VAL A 36 0.61 0.26 -2.08
N LEU A 37 0.34 0.83 -0.92
CA LEU A 37 0.99 0.43 0.32
C LEU A 37 -0.02 -0.34 1.15
N ILE A 38 0.33 -1.58 1.50
CA ILE A 38 -0.52 -2.43 2.34
C ILE A 38 0.36 -3.16 3.32
N SER A 39 -0.23 -3.80 4.31
CA SER A 39 0.55 -4.53 5.28
C SER A 39 1.19 -5.76 4.65
N LYS A 40 2.29 -6.22 5.24
CA LYS A 40 2.95 -7.43 4.77
C LYS A 40 2.01 -8.62 4.86
N GLU A 41 1.22 -8.68 5.91
CA GLU A 41 0.27 -9.76 6.10
C GLU A 41 -0.74 -9.80 4.96
N ARG A 42 -1.23 -8.63 4.57
CA ARG A 42 -2.20 -8.56 3.48
C ARG A 42 -1.56 -8.91 2.15
N TYR A 43 -0.33 -8.45 1.95
CA TYR A 43 0.40 -8.78 0.74
C TYR A 43 0.60 -10.29 0.63
N ASP A 44 0.97 -10.94 1.73
CA ASP A 44 1.19 -12.38 1.72
C ASP A 44 -0.10 -13.13 1.37
N ARG A 45 -1.23 -12.63 1.87
CA ARG A 45 -2.50 -13.26 1.59
C ARG A 45 -2.86 -13.14 0.10
N LEU A 46 -2.66 -11.94 -0.45
CA LEU A 46 -2.94 -11.71 -1.85
C LEU A 46 -1.99 -12.50 -2.75
N SER A 47 -0.72 -12.56 -2.37
CA SER A 47 0.24 -13.33 -3.14
C SER A 47 -0.09 -14.80 -3.13
N ARG A 48 -0.53 -15.31 -2.00
CA ARG A 48 -0.90 -16.71 -1.90
C ARG A 48 -2.05 -17.03 -2.85
N ASP A 49 -3.03 -16.12 -2.92
CA ASP A 49 -4.16 -16.31 -3.80
C ASP A 49 -3.75 -16.24 -5.27
N LEU A 50 -2.79 -15.36 -5.59
CA LEU A 50 -2.40 -15.18 -6.96
C LEU A 50 -1.40 -16.22 -7.45
N PHE A 51 -0.52 -16.66 -6.55
CA PHE A 51 0.53 -17.56 -6.94
C PHE A 51 0.43 -18.94 -6.34
N THR A 52 -0.80 -19.34 -5.99
CA THR A 52 -0.99 -20.60 -5.43
C THR A 52 -0.89 -21.54 -6.48
N GLU A 53 0.09 -22.12 -6.77
CA GLU A 53 0.09 -23.03 -7.65
C GLU A 53 0.31 -24.18 -7.05
N GLY A 54 0.16 -24.21 -6.21
CA GLY A 54 0.22 -25.47 -5.54
C GLY A 54 1.34 -25.81 -5.50
#